data_1bf40015dfe391e0e6f0f9ddec30f02e
#
_entry.id   1bf40015dfe391e0e6f0f9ddec30f02e
#
_cell.length_a   1.000
_cell.length_b   1.000
_cell.length_c   1.000
_cell.angle_alpha   90.00
_cell.angle_beta   90.00
_cell.angle_gamma   90.00
#
_symmetry.space_group_name_H-M   'P 1'
#
loop_
_entity.id
_entity.type
_entity.pdbx_description
1 polymer ?
#
loop_
_entity_poly.entity_id
_entity_poly.type
_entity_poly.pdbx_seq_one_letter_code
_entity_poly.pdbx_strand_id
1 'polypeptide(L)'
;GFWEDAQRAQRVMRHLGQLRARVETFKSLGSRIDDLADLTEMAADDPDLKAEIDRDREEVESKLGALEIELAMTGPYDDHEAILILHSGEGGIDAQDFAEMLARMYIRWAEKKGYKVEILDRNDGEEAGVKDLSLSISGPYAYGYLKSEAGPHRLVRLSPFDSQHRRHTAFSLVEVIPEIETDSEVDLNLDDVRVDAYRASGAGGQHVNKTSSA
;
A
#
# COMPACT_ATOMS: atom_id res chain seq x y z
N GLY A 1 21.30 -3.63 -28.83
CA GLY A 1 20.47 -4.84 -28.58
C GLY A 1 19.74 -4.75 -27.23
N PHE A 2 18.89 -5.71 -26.90
CA PHE A 2 18.06 -5.70 -25.68
C PHE A 2 18.84 -5.45 -24.37
N TRP A 3 20.07 -5.94 -24.28
CA TRP A 3 20.93 -5.84 -23.10
C TRP A 3 21.77 -4.55 -23.05
N GLU A 4 21.73 -3.69 -24.06
CA GLU A 4 22.44 -2.43 -24.09
C GLU A 4 21.77 -1.39 -23.19
N ASP A 5 20.45 -1.49 -23.03
CA ASP A 5 19.68 -0.68 -22.05
C ASP A 5 19.38 -1.54 -20.82
N ALA A 6 20.23 -1.39 -19.79
CA ALA A 6 20.13 -2.20 -18.58
C ALA A 6 18.81 -1.96 -17.81
N GLN A 7 18.30 -0.71 -17.80
CA GLN A 7 17.07 -0.38 -17.09
C GLN A 7 15.84 -0.99 -17.77
N ARG A 8 15.77 -0.86 -19.10
CA ARG A 8 14.72 -1.47 -19.89
C ARG A 8 14.74 -3.01 -19.79
N ALA A 9 15.92 -3.59 -19.85
CA ALA A 9 16.09 -5.03 -19.70
C ALA A 9 15.62 -5.52 -18.34
N GLN A 10 15.94 -4.80 -17.26
CA GLN A 10 15.53 -5.12 -15.90
C GLN A 10 14.00 -5.03 -15.74
N ARG A 11 13.36 -3.98 -16.28
CA ARG A 11 11.89 -3.83 -16.28
C ARG A 11 11.20 -5.01 -16.96
N VAL A 12 11.63 -5.33 -18.18
CA VAL A 12 11.06 -6.45 -18.96
C VAL A 12 11.25 -7.77 -18.23
N MET A 13 12.41 -8.02 -17.63
CA MET A 13 12.68 -9.25 -16.88
C MET A 13 11.84 -9.33 -15.58
N ARG A 14 11.64 -8.21 -14.88
CA ARG A 14 10.75 -8.14 -13.72
C ARG A 14 9.31 -8.49 -14.11
N HIS A 15 8.78 -7.84 -15.15
CA HIS A 15 7.44 -8.12 -15.67
C HIS A 15 7.28 -9.56 -16.15
N LEU A 16 8.25 -10.09 -16.86
CA LEU A 16 8.27 -11.51 -17.28
C LEU A 16 8.25 -12.45 -16.07
N GLY A 17 9.01 -12.13 -15.02
CA GLY A 17 9.02 -12.90 -13.76
C GLY A 17 7.65 -12.93 -13.11
N GLN A 18 6.97 -11.78 -13.02
CA GLN A 18 5.62 -11.67 -12.49
C GLN A 18 4.59 -12.49 -13.30
N LEU A 19 4.62 -12.38 -14.63
CA LEU A 19 3.72 -13.14 -15.49
C LEU A 19 3.95 -14.65 -15.37
N ARG A 20 5.21 -15.09 -15.31
CA ARG A 20 5.54 -16.51 -15.10
C ARG A 20 5.04 -17.02 -13.76
N ALA A 21 5.24 -16.25 -12.69
CA ALA A 21 4.77 -16.63 -11.37
C ALA A 21 3.23 -16.78 -11.33
N ARG A 22 2.49 -15.87 -11.99
CA ARG A 22 1.02 -15.98 -12.10
C ARG A 22 0.58 -17.22 -12.86
N VAL A 23 1.20 -17.50 -14.01
CA VAL A 23 0.89 -18.70 -14.80
C VAL A 23 1.18 -19.96 -14.00
N GLU A 24 2.28 -20.00 -13.27
CA GLU A 24 2.65 -21.14 -12.44
C GLU A 24 1.69 -21.34 -11.28
N THR A 25 1.29 -20.26 -10.60
CA THR A 25 0.27 -20.30 -9.54
C THR A 25 -1.04 -20.88 -10.07
N PHE A 26 -1.50 -20.41 -11.23
CA PHE A 26 -2.74 -20.90 -11.84
C PHE A 26 -2.65 -22.39 -12.19
N LYS A 27 -1.54 -22.82 -12.81
CA LYS A 27 -1.32 -24.25 -13.16
C LYS A 27 -1.24 -25.13 -11.92
N SER A 28 -0.52 -24.68 -10.90
CA SER A 28 -0.38 -25.41 -9.64
C SER A 28 -1.72 -25.55 -8.92
N LEU A 29 -2.56 -24.50 -8.92
CA LEU A 29 -3.91 -24.58 -8.35
C LEU A 29 -4.79 -25.55 -9.13
N GLY A 30 -4.74 -25.51 -10.48
CA GLY A 30 -5.46 -26.46 -11.32
C GLY A 30 -5.10 -27.92 -11.02
N SER A 31 -3.80 -28.22 -11.00
CA SER A 31 -3.31 -29.58 -10.67
C SER A 31 -3.75 -30.01 -9.27
N ARG A 32 -3.66 -29.13 -8.26
CA ARG A 32 -4.13 -29.47 -6.89
C ARG A 32 -5.63 -29.73 -6.81
N ILE A 33 -6.44 -29.02 -7.59
CA ILE A 33 -7.90 -29.27 -7.67
C ILE A 33 -8.18 -30.65 -8.26
N ASP A 34 -7.48 -31.01 -9.34
CA ASP A 34 -7.61 -32.32 -9.98
C ASP A 34 -7.19 -33.43 -9.00
N ASP A 35 -6.02 -33.28 -8.33
CA ASP A 35 -5.54 -34.22 -7.32
C ASP A 35 -6.55 -34.38 -6.14
N LEU A 36 -7.15 -33.29 -5.67
CA LEU A 36 -8.17 -33.33 -4.62
C LEU A 36 -9.46 -34.02 -5.06
N ALA A 37 -9.86 -33.86 -6.33
CA ALA A 37 -11.00 -34.59 -6.89
C ALA A 37 -10.75 -36.10 -6.89
N ASP A 38 -9.59 -36.53 -7.37
CA ASP A 38 -9.20 -37.94 -7.40
C ASP A 38 -9.11 -38.53 -5.97
N LEU A 39 -8.49 -37.81 -5.03
CA LEU A 39 -8.39 -38.22 -3.63
C LEU A 39 -9.77 -38.33 -2.97
N THR A 40 -10.70 -37.44 -3.30
CA THR A 40 -12.05 -37.45 -2.75
C THR A 40 -12.83 -38.70 -3.18
N GLU A 41 -12.62 -39.14 -4.44
CA GLU A 41 -13.24 -40.40 -4.94
C GLU A 41 -12.65 -41.64 -4.24
N MET A 42 -11.35 -41.62 -3.91
CA MET A 42 -10.66 -42.70 -3.24
C MET A 42 -10.94 -42.78 -1.74
N ALA A 43 -11.27 -41.67 -1.10
CA ALA A 43 -11.40 -41.52 0.35
C ALA A 43 -12.74 -41.93 0.93
N ALA A 44 -13.58 -42.68 0.16
CA ALA A 44 -15.02 -42.91 0.45
C ALA A 44 -15.35 -43.26 1.92
N ASP A 45 -14.46 -43.97 2.66
CA ASP A 45 -14.70 -44.43 4.03
C ASP A 45 -13.57 -44.19 5.04
N ASP A 46 -12.52 -43.47 4.67
CA ASP A 46 -11.37 -43.15 5.55
C ASP A 46 -11.52 -41.73 6.19
N PRO A 47 -11.80 -41.66 7.52
CA PRO A 47 -11.98 -40.39 8.20
C PRO A 47 -10.71 -39.52 8.25
N ASP A 48 -9.52 -40.14 8.33
CA ASP A 48 -8.25 -39.41 8.44
C ASP A 48 -7.91 -38.77 7.10
N LEU A 49 -8.13 -39.50 6.00
CA LEU A 49 -7.93 -38.99 4.63
C LEU A 49 -8.94 -37.88 4.32
N LYS A 50 -10.19 -37.98 4.78
CA LYS A 50 -11.18 -36.90 4.63
C LYS A 50 -10.74 -35.62 5.34
N ALA A 51 -10.19 -35.72 6.55
CA ALA A 51 -9.71 -34.56 7.30
C ALA A 51 -8.47 -33.90 6.64
N GLU A 52 -7.66 -34.65 5.92
CA GLU A 52 -6.54 -34.12 5.13
C GLU A 52 -7.06 -33.40 3.88
N ILE A 53 -7.97 -34.02 3.14
CA ILE A 53 -8.64 -33.42 1.97
C ILE A 53 -9.33 -32.09 2.34
N ASP A 54 -10.05 -32.04 3.47
CA ASP A 54 -10.73 -30.83 3.92
C ASP A 54 -9.75 -29.69 4.20
N ARG A 55 -8.59 -29.96 4.81
CA ARG A 55 -7.55 -28.97 5.03
C ARG A 55 -6.93 -28.46 3.72
N ASP A 56 -6.63 -29.35 2.81
CA ASP A 56 -6.09 -29.01 1.49
C ASP A 56 -7.09 -28.20 0.67
N ARG A 57 -8.39 -28.54 0.75
CA ARG A 57 -9.46 -27.78 0.13
C ARG A 57 -9.52 -26.35 0.65
N GLU A 58 -9.48 -26.16 1.98
CA GLU A 58 -9.47 -24.82 2.59
C GLU A 58 -8.27 -23.99 2.12
N GLU A 59 -7.09 -24.61 1.97
CA GLU A 59 -5.90 -23.94 1.45
C GLU A 59 -6.07 -23.52 -0.01
N VAL A 60 -6.62 -24.41 -0.85
CA VAL A 60 -6.90 -24.12 -2.27
C VAL A 60 -7.95 -23.02 -2.41
N GLU A 61 -9.05 -23.08 -1.66
CA GLU A 61 -10.08 -22.05 -1.64
C GLU A 61 -9.52 -20.68 -1.23
N SER A 62 -8.67 -20.64 -0.21
CA SER A 62 -8.00 -19.42 0.22
C SER A 62 -7.10 -18.81 -0.86
N LYS A 63 -6.32 -19.65 -1.56
CA LYS A 63 -5.45 -19.21 -2.66
C LYS A 63 -6.25 -18.76 -3.88
N LEU A 64 -7.33 -19.46 -4.19
CA LEU A 64 -8.24 -19.09 -5.28
C LEU A 64 -8.88 -17.73 -5.02
N GLY A 65 -9.42 -17.50 -3.81
CA GLY A 65 -9.97 -16.21 -3.42
C GLY A 65 -8.97 -15.06 -3.50
N ALA A 66 -7.70 -15.29 -3.14
CA ALA A 66 -6.66 -14.29 -3.30
C ALA A 66 -6.40 -13.97 -4.79
N LEU A 67 -6.37 -14.99 -5.65
CA LEU A 67 -6.18 -14.81 -7.09
C LEU A 67 -7.37 -14.10 -7.74
N GLU A 68 -8.59 -14.38 -7.31
CA GLU A 68 -9.80 -13.68 -7.79
C GLU A 68 -9.76 -12.18 -7.47
N ILE A 69 -9.30 -11.81 -6.28
CA ILE A 69 -9.10 -10.41 -5.89
C ILE A 69 -8.05 -9.75 -6.80
N GLU A 70 -6.91 -10.40 -7.05
CA GLU A 70 -5.88 -9.88 -7.94
C GLU A 70 -6.38 -9.72 -9.38
N LEU A 71 -7.19 -10.64 -9.88
CA LEU A 71 -7.79 -10.55 -11.21
C LEU A 71 -8.83 -9.41 -11.33
N ALA A 72 -9.46 -9.03 -10.23
CA ALA A 72 -10.39 -7.90 -10.19
C ALA A 72 -9.67 -6.54 -10.18
N MET A 73 -8.36 -6.51 -9.87
CA MET A 73 -7.54 -5.31 -9.89
C MET A 73 -7.11 -4.99 -11.32
N THR A 74 -7.89 -4.17 -12.02
CA THR A 74 -7.71 -3.80 -13.44
C THR A 74 -7.39 -2.32 -13.66
N GLY A 75 -7.20 -1.57 -12.59
CA GLY A 75 -6.83 -0.15 -12.67
C GLY A 75 -5.41 0.04 -13.22
N PRO A 76 -5.12 1.23 -13.79
CA PRO A 76 -3.85 1.50 -14.50
C PRO A 76 -2.60 1.38 -13.61
N TYR A 77 -2.76 1.45 -12.29
CA TYR A 77 -1.65 1.40 -11.33
C TYR A 77 -1.82 0.28 -10.29
N ASP A 78 -2.83 -0.59 -10.44
CA ASP A 78 -3.15 -1.59 -9.43
C ASP A 78 -2.03 -2.60 -9.19
N ASP A 79 -1.22 -2.90 -10.19
CA ASP A 79 -0.08 -3.80 -10.14
C ASP A 79 1.22 -3.16 -9.61
N HIS A 80 1.18 -1.84 -9.29
CA HIS A 80 2.33 -1.09 -8.82
C HIS A 80 2.62 -1.31 -7.33
N GLU A 81 3.84 -0.97 -6.96
CA GLU A 81 4.26 -0.78 -5.58
C GLU A 81 3.56 0.47 -4.99
N ALA A 82 3.50 0.58 -3.68
CA ALA A 82 2.76 1.65 -3.02
C ALA A 82 3.65 2.48 -2.10
N ILE A 83 3.43 3.78 -2.08
CA ILE A 83 3.87 4.68 -1.02
C ILE A 83 2.65 4.96 -0.15
N LEU A 84 2.75 4.58 1.13
CA LEU A 84 1.72 4.80 2.14
C LEU A 84 2.17 5.90 3.07
N ILE A 85 1.37 6.95 3.20
CA ILE A 85 1.66 8.10 4.06
C ILE A 85 0.58 8.18 5.13
N LEU A 86 1.02 8.31 6.36
CA LEU A 86 0.18 8.42 7.54
C LEU A 86 0.38 9.80 8.17
N HIS A 87 -0.71 10.52 8.39
CA HIS A 87 -0.71 11.79 9.10
C HIS A 87 -1.57 11.68 10.35
N SER A 88 -1.04 12.12 11.48
CA SER A 88 -1.87 12.31 12.67
C SER A 88 -2.82 13.49 12.46
N GLY A 89 -4.12 13.28 12.64
CA GLY A 89 -5.14 14.31 12.51
C GLY A 89 -5.57 14.89 13.86
N GLU A 90 -6.86 15.16 13.98
CA GLU A 90 -7.44 15.69 15.23
C GLU A 90 -7.42 14.63 16.35
N GLY A 91 -7.06 15.03 17.56
CA GLY A 91 -7.02 14.16 18.75
C GLY A 91 -5.73 14.26 19.57
N GLY A 92 -4.80 15.12 19.16
CA GLY A 92 -3.54 15.35 19.90
C GLY A 92 -2.68 14.08 20.01
N ILE A 93 -2.23 13.74 21.23
CA ILE A 93 -1.38 12.58 21.50
C ILE A 93 -2.07 11.26 21.09
N ASP A 94 -3.39 11.14 21.32
CA ASP A 94 -4.16 9.97 20.90
C ASP A 94 -4.16 9.78 19.36
N ALA A 95 -4.13 10.86 18.58
CA ALA A 95 -4.05 10.79 17.12
C ALA A 95 -2.64 10.36 16.65
N GLN A 96 -1.60 10.86 17.32
CA GLN A 96 -0.20 10.47 17.02
C GLN A 96 0.03 8.99 17.36
N ASP A 97 -0.45 8.50 18.49
CA ASP A 97 -0.39 7.09 18.85
C ASP A 97 -1.22 6.22 17.89
N PHE A 98 -2.38 6.72 17.47
CA PHE A 98 -3.21 6.01 16.49
C PHE A 98 -2.52 5.88 15.12
N ALA A 99 -1.85 6.94 14.65
CA ALA A 99 -1.06 6.88 13.42
C ALA A 99 0.05 5.80 13.49
N GLU A 100 0.73 5.68 14.64
CA GLU A 100 1.72 4.62 14.85
C GLU A 100 1.09 3.22 14.94
N MET A 101 -0.11 3.11 15.51
CA MET A 101 -0.86 1.84 15.50
C MET A 101 -1.22 1.40 14.08
N LEU A 102 -1.69 2.33 13.23
CA LEU A 102 -1.97 2.09 11.82
C LEU A 102 -0.70 1.69 11.07
N ALA A 103 0.40 2.39 11.28
CA ALA A 103 1.70 2.04 10.70
C ALA A 103 2.08 0.59 11.00
N ARG A 104 2.00 0.20 12.27
CA ARG A 104 2.28 -1.18 12.69
C ARG A 104 1.33 -2.19 12.07
N MET A 105 0.06 -1.84 11.90
CA MET A 105 -0.93 -2.69 11.23
C MET A 105 -0.54 -2.94 9.78
N TYR A 106 -0.21 -1.89 9.02
CA TYR A 106 0.17 -2.01 7.61
C TYR A 106 1.52 -2.70 7.42
N ILE A 107 2.51 -2.44 8.27
CA ILE A 107 3.80 -3.14 8.24
C ILE A 107 3.59 -4.64 8.44
N ARG A 108 2.82 -5.05 9.45
CA ARG A 108 2.54 -6.47 9.71
C ARG A 108 1.74 -7.13 8.60
N TRP A 109 0.80 -6.40 8.00
CA TRP A 109 0.08 -6.88 6.84
C TRP A 109 1.02 -7.12 5.65
N ALA A 110 1.90 -6.19 5.36
CA ALA A 110 2.88 -6.29 4.28
C ALA A 110 3.86 -7.46 4.52
N GLU A 111 4.38 -7.60 5.75
CA GLU A 111 5.22 -8.74 6.14
C GLU A 111 4.50 -10.09 5.94
N LYS A 112 3.23 -10.19 6.35
CA LYS A 112 2.41 -11.40 6.15
C LYS A 112 2.20 -11.72 4.66
N LYS A 113 2.15 -10.71 3.81
CA LYS A 113 2.08 -10.86 2.34
C LYS A 113 3.45 -11.17 1.71
N GLY A 114 4.54 -11.11 2.48
CA GLY A 114 5.91 -11.27 1.98
C GLY A 114 6.43 -10.05 1.22
N TYR A 115 5.84 -8.87 1.45
CA TYR A 115 6.26 -7.61 0.84
C TYR A 115 7.44 -7.01 1.60
N LYS A 116 8.29 -6.28 0.88
CA LYS A 116 9.35 -5.48 1.49
C LYS A 116 8.76 -4.15 1.94
N VAL A 117 9.09 -3.74 3.16
CA VAL A 117 8.70 -2.43 3.70
C VAL A 117 9.95 -1.62 4.01
N GLU A 118 9.96 -0.36 3.60
CA GLU A 118 11.01 0.60 3.88
C GLU A 118 10.41 1.89 4.41
N ILE A 119 10.97 2.42 5.49
CA ILE A 119 10.56 3.71 6.04
C ILE A 119 11.29 4.79 5.24
N LEU A 120 10.54 5.62 4.53
CA LEU A 120 11.09 6.71 3.73
C LEU A 120 11.29 7.97 4.57
N ASP A 121 10.32 8.28 5.43
CA ASP A 121 10.36 9.42 6.34
C ASP A 121 9.58 9.12 7.61
N ARG A 122 10.03 9.69 8.75
CA ARG A 122 9.39 9.54 10.05
C ARG A 122 9.55 10.80 10.87
N ASN A 123 8.43 11.37 11.26
CA ASN A 123 8.35 12.51 12.17
C ASN A 123 7.65 12.07 13.45
N ASP A 124 8.42 11.92 14.53
CA ASP A 124 7.89 11.42 15.80
C ASP A 124 6.97 12.43 16.50
N GLY A 125 6.04 11.92 17.29
CA GLY A 125 5.23 12.70 18.20
C GLY A 125 6.05 13.28 19.35
N GLU A 126 5.49 14.27 20.05
CA GLU A 126 6.20 14.91 21.17
C GLU A 126 6.26 14.03 22.43
N GLU A 127 5.21 13.25 22.68
CA GLU A 127 5.11 12.38 23.87
C GLU A 127 4.93 10.91 23.46
N ALA A 128 4.22 10.64 22.36
CA ALA A 128 3.98 9.29 21.86
C ALA A 128 3.63 9.30 20.37
N GLY A 129 3.80 8.17 19.72
CA GLY A 129 3.39 7.95 18.35
C GLY A 129 4.17 8.75 17.32
N VAL A 130 3.55 8.97 16.16
CA VAL A 130 4.13 9.71 15.03
C VAL A 130 3.19 10.82 14.56
N LYS A 131 3.76 11.97 14.16
CA LYS A 131 3.04 13.04 13.46
C LYS A 131 2.79 12.67 12.01
N ASP A 132 3.87 12.23 11.35
CA ASP A 132 3.86 11.81 9.95
C ASP A 132 4.77 10.60 9.79
N LEU A 133 4.38 9.67 8.91
CA LEU A 133 5.19 8.52 8.56
C LEU A 133 4.94 8.14 7.11
N SER A 134 6.02 7.99 6.33
CA SER A 134 5.96 7.54 4.95
C SER A 134 6.64 6.18 4.81
N LEU A 135 5.94 5.23 4.21
CA LEU A 135 6.41 3.87 3.98
C LEU A 135 6.39 3.55 2.49
N SER A 136 7.48 3.00 1.95
CA SER A 136 7.45 2.29 0.67
C SER A 136 7.10 0.83 0.94
N ILE A 137 6.13 0.30 0.21
CA ILE A 137 5.67 -1.08 0.30
C ILE A 137 5.81 -1.73 -1.07
N SER A 138 6.88 -2.53 -1.22
CA SER A 138 7.26 -3.16 -2.48
C SER A 138 6.75 -4.59 -2.54
N GLY A 139 5.84 -4.84 -3.45
CA GLY A 139 5.27 -6.16 -3.71
C GLY A 139 4.19 -6.11 -4.79
N PRO A 140 3.82 -7.27 -5.35
CA PRO A 140 2.82 -7.33 -6.42
C PRO A 140 1.46 -6.83 -5.91
N TYR A 141 0.85 -5.92 -6.67
CA TYR A 141 -0.46 -5.32 -6.35
C TYR A 141 -0.52 -4.56 -5.02
N ALA A 142 0.63 -4.10 -4.49
CA ALA A 142 0.65 -3.40 -3.21
C ALA A 142 -0.28 -2.17 -3.23
N TYR A 143 -0.21 -1.35 -4.29
CA TYR A 143 -1.11 -0.22 -4.47
C TYR A 143 -2.58 -0.66 -4.65
N GLY A 144 -2.84 -1.69 -5.46
CA GLY A 144 -4.19 -2.20 -5.70
C GLY A 144 -4.90 -2.62 -4.41
N TYR A 145 -4.19 -3.25 -3.48
CA TYR A 145 -4.72 -3.60 -2.16
C TYR A 145 -4.91 -2.38 -1.26
N LEU A 146 -3.93 -1.47 -1.24
CA LEU A 146 -3.91 -0.38 -0.25
C LEU A 146 -4.73 0.84 -0.68
N LYS A 147 -5.00 1.04 -1.97
CA LYS A 147 -5.75 2.22 -2.46
C LYS A 147 -7.11 2.42 -1.80
N SER A 148 -7.77 1.34 -1.37
CA SER A 148 -9.06 1.39 -0.69
C SER A 148 -8.96 1.85 0.77
N GLU A 149 -7.76 1.85 1.35
CA GLU A 149 -7.48 2.34 2.69
C GLU A 149 -7.28 3.87 2.73
N ALA A 150 -7.17 4.53 1.57
CA ALA A 150 -6.99 5.97 1.51
C ALA A 150 -8.19 6.71 2.11
N GLY A 151 -7.91 7.63 3.03
CA GLY A 151 -8.93 8.45 3.68
C GLY A 151 -8.75 8.58 5.19
N PRO A 152 -9.70 9.25 5.86
CA PRO A 152 -9.65 9.46 7.30
C PRO A 152 -10.04 8.19 8.07
N HIS A 153 -9.15 7.76 8.95
CA HIS A 153 -9.37 6.67 9.90
C HIS A 153 -9.79 7.25 11.25
N ARG A 154 -10.68 6.58 11.94
CA ARG A 154 -11.23 7.02 13.23
C ARG A 154 -10.99 5.98 14.32
N LEU A 155 -10.42 6.42 15.44
CA LEU A 155 -10.30 5.64 16.66
C LEU A 155 -11.21 6.20 17.74
N VAL A 156 -11.95 5.32 18.42
CA VAL A 156 -12.69 5.65 19.63
C VAL A 156 -12.30 4.69 20.73
N ARG A 157 -11.61 5.19 21.75
CA ARG A 157 -11.13 4.36 22.87
C ARG A 157 -11.10 5.14 24.19
N LEU A 158 -10.88 4.45 25.29
CA LEU A 158 -10.43 5.09 26.53
C LEU A 158 -8.98 5.53 26.32
N SER A 159 -8.71 6.85 26.50
CA SER A 159 -7.36 7.36 26.29
C SER A 159 -6.39 6.88 27.36
N PRO A 160 -5.25 6.26 27.00
CA PRO A 160 -4.20 5.95 27.95
C PRO A 160 -3.44 7.19 28.44
N PHE A 161 -3.60 8.31 27.75
CA PHE A 161 -2.94 9.60 28.05
C PHE A 161 -3.80 10.52 28.91
N ASP A 162 -5.08 10.22 29.09
CA ASP A 162 -5.98 10.97 29.98
C ASP A 162 -5.99 10.37 31.38
N SER A 163 -5.59 11.15 32.37
CA SER A 163 -5.58 10.75 33.78
C SER A 163 -6.95 10.32 34.32
N GLN A 164 -8.03 10.79 33.71
CA GLN A 164 -9.41 10.42 34.03
C GLN A 164 -9.94 9.25 33.21
N HIS A 165 -9.13 8.65 32.33
CA HIS A 165 -9.52 7.53 31.44
C HIS A 165 -10.82 7.76 30.69
N ARG A 166 -11.05 8.97 30.23
CA ARG A 166 -12.24 9.31 29.44
C ARG A 166 -12.14 8.73 28.04
N ARG A 167 -13.30 8.55 27.41
CA ARG A 167 -13.39 8.14 26.01
C ARG A 167 -13.03 9.32 25.10
N HIS A 168 -12.02 9.13 24.27
CA HIS A 168 -11.56 10.10 23.29
C HIS A 168 -11.80 9.57 21.86
N THR A 169 -11.95 10.51 20.95
CA THR A 169 -11.98 10.24 19.51
C THR A 169 -10.74 10.87 18.89
N ALA A 170 -10.02 10.08 18.09
CA ALA A 170 -8.84 10.52 17.37
C ALA A 170 -8.99 10.17 15.88
N PHE A 171 -8.36 10.96 15.02
CA PHE A 171 -8.35 10.76 13.58
C PHE A 171 -6.92 10.68 13.08
N SER A 172 -6.72 9.86 12.03
CA SER A 172 -5.50 9.81 11.25
C SER A 172 -5.87 9.73 9.77
N LEU A 173 -5.16 10.47 8.93
CA LEU A 173 -5.30 10.40 7.48
C LEU A 173 -4.32 9.38 6.93
N VAL A 174 -4.81 8.52 6.05
CA VAL A 174 -4.01 7.59 5.27
C VAL A 174 -4.05 8.04 3.81
N GLU A 175 -2.89 8.28 3.24
CA GLU A 175 -2.73 8.53 1.81
C GLU A 175 -1.99 7.36 1.16
N VAL A 176 -2.43 6.98 -0.03
CA VAL A 176 -1.81 5.88 -0.78
C VAL A 176 -1.57 6.35 -2.20
N ILE A 177 -0.32 6.33 -2.61
CA ILE A 177 0.11 6.72 -3.95
C ILE A 177 0.83 5.54 -4.62
N PRO A 178 0.60 5.30 -5.94
CA PRO A 178 1.39 4.31 -6.67
C PRO A 178 2.83 4.79 -6.81
N GLU A 179 3.80 3.89 -6.65
CA GLU A 179 5.18 4.18 -6.99
C GLU A 179 5.35 4.08 -8.50
N ILE A 180 5.53 5.24 -9.15
CA ILE A 180 5.67 5.34 -10.60
C ILE A 180 7.16 5.52 -10.92
N GLU A 181 7.73 4.60 -11.69
CA GLU A 181 9.06 4.82 -12.28
C GLU A 181 8.96 6.03 -13.24
N THR A 182 9.71 7.08 -12.97
CA THR A 182 9.73 8.35 -13.72
C THR A 182 10.35 8.15 -15.10
N ASP A 183 9.57 7.62 -16.03
CA ASP A 183 9.94 7.55 -17.46
C ASP A 183 8.95 8.32 -18.36
N SER A 184 7.95 8.97 -17.79
CA SER A 184 7.14 9.92 -18.53
C SER A 184 7.82 11.28 -18.45
N GLU A 185 8.64 11.62 -19.45
CA GLU A 185 8.92 13.03 -19.72
C GLU A 185 7.55 13.71 -19.92
N VAL A 186 7.14 14.44 -18.91
CA VAL A 186 6.00 15.35 -19.07
C VAL A 186 6.50 16.45 -20.00
N ASP A 187 6.13 16.36 -21.25
CA ASP A 187 6.40 17.43 -22.23
C ASP A 187 5.53 18.64 -21.85
N LEU A 188 6.13 19.50 -21.04
CA LEU A 188 5.47 20.73 -20.62
C LEU A 188 5.65 21.78 -21.75
N ASN A 189 4.59 22.02 -22.50
CA ASN A 189 4.56 23.13 -23.45
C ASN A 189 4.55 24.46 -22.67
N LEU A 190 5.64 25.21 -22.73
CA LEU A 190 5.75 26.49 -22.04
C LEU A 190 4.75 27.54 -22.50
N ASP A 191 4.17 27.40 -23.70
CA ASP A 191 3.12 28.28 -24.21
C ASP A 191 1.78 28.10 -23.46
N ASP A 192 1.58 26.95 -22.78
CA ASP A 192 0.41 26.68 -21.96
C ASP A 192 0.57 27.16 -20.51
N VAL A 193 1.77 27.68 -20.15
CA VAL A 193 2.08 28.18 -18.82
C VAL A 193 1.87 29.69 -18.75
N ARG A 194 0.87 30.11 -17.98
CA ARG A 194 0.66 31.51 -17.64
C ARG A 194 1.45 31.88 -16.39
N VAL A 195 2.34 32.85 -16.50
CA VAL A 195 3.11 33.39 -15.38
C VAL A 195 2.50 34.72 -14.94
N ASP A 196 1.85 34.73 -13.78
CA ASP A 196 1.31 35.96 -13.17
C ASP A 196 2.28 36.41 -12.06
N ALA A 197 3.00 37.50 -12.30
CA ALA A 197 3.87 38.11 -11.30
C ALA A 197 3.14 39.25 -10.57
N TYR A 198 3.10 39.20 -9.26
CA TYR A 198 2.44 40.23 -8.43
C TYR A 198 3.33 40.72 -7.29
N ARG A 199 2.95 41.84 -6.68
CA ARG A 199 3.65 42.38 -5.52
C ARG A 199 3.11 41.77 -4.24
N ALA A 200 4.00 41.28 -3.39
CA ALA A 200 3.59 40.77 -2.08
C ALA A 200 2.98 41.90 -1.24
N SER A 201 1.82 41.62 -0.60
CA SER A 201 1.08 42.58 0.23
C SER A 201 1.28 42.37 1.75
N GLY A 202 2.23 41.50 2.14
CA GLY A 202 2.50 41.16 3.55
C GLY A 202 3.52 42.08 4.23
N ALA A 203 3.64 41.95 5.57
CA ALA A 203 4.68 42.58 6.35
C ALA A 203 6.04 41.97 6.01
N GLY A 204 6.98 42.78 5.55
CA GLY A 204 8.32 42.33 5.12
C GLY A 204 9.29 43.49 4.96
N GLY A 205 10.53 43.19 4.57
CA GLY A 205 11.63 44.18 4.40
C GLY A 205 11.39 45.21 3.29
N GLN A 206 12.28 46.21 3.20
CA GLN A 206 12.13 47.46 2.45
C GLN A 206 11.80 47.32 0.95
N HIS A 207 11.95 46.12 0.33
CA HIS A 207 11.68 45.90 -1.09
C HIS A 207 10.52 44.94 -1.39
N VAL A 208 9.93 44.26 -0.39
CA VAL A 208 8.90 43.22 -0.58
C VAL A 208 7.66 43.77 -1.33
N ASN A 209 7.27 45.01 -1.06
CA ASN A 209 6.10 45.63 -1.68
C ASN A 209 6.44 46.46 -2.96
N LYS A 210 7.71 46.49 -3.39
CA LYS A 210 8.15 47.26 -4.55
C LYS A 210 8.50 46.40 -5.78
N THR A 211 8.85 45.15 -5.57
CA THR A 211 9.21 44.22 -6.64
C THR A 211 8.10 43.25 -6.90
N SER A 212 7.80 42.95 -8.19
CA SER A 212 6.83 41.95 -8.61
C SER A 212 7.56 40.59 -8.68
N SER A 213 7.89 40.02 -7.52
CA SER A 213 8.67 38.80 -7.37
C SER A 213 7.99 37.74 -6.48
N ALA A 214 6.71 37.94 -6.18
CA ALA A 214 5.91 36.97 -5.43
C ALA A 214 5.19 36.02 -6.38
#